data_0ae1766a53f4562617603c5bacdb3f18
#
_entry.id   0ae1766a53f4562617603c5bacdb3f18
#
_cell.length_a   1.000
_cell.length_b   1.000
_cell.length_c   1.000
_cell.angle_alpha   90.00
_cell.angle_beta   90.00
_cell.angle_gamma   90.00
#
_symmetry.space_group_name_H-M   'P 1'
#
loop_
_entity.id
_entity.type
_entity.pdbx_description
1 polymer ?
#
loop_
_entity_poly.entity_id
_entity_poly.type
_entity_poly.pdbx_seq_one_letter_code
_entity_poly.pdbx_strand_id
1 'polypeptide(L)'
;MISMGISRIYLVILFGVLLRCSLRFSVYHQMIAKRVEVSSPFNAWIRAKEGVFLLNIGIDPYDGNTFHESPLFLHFYRFLIEILEEYQLFFVFVLADILTALVFSKVVLKQSKSIVAIDARRLKLKDSNDPTCANLLIKPESTSSNAESIIWIYLLCPYAILPCVAQSTSVFTNLLVAMIFLAATNNHRHLSLFLLSLITLNTFYLILLLPSICLILEHNTQHRNSDRKFRSIIYSLFIFIISLISLIGISILFEKGSLKFIDSVYVFRWTVSDLTPNIGVFWYFFSEIFDHFRSFFIWIFQINFFIYIIPLTMRLKENPYFLSFITLVNHSIFKPYPTVSDLILFLCLLPQWSHLFRCKS
;
A
#
# COMPACT_ATOMS: atom_id res chain seq x y z
N MET A 1 -29.62 -4.17 16.00
CA MET A 1 -28.80 -3.53 14.95
C MET A 1 -27.39 -4.16 14.80
N ILE A 2 -26.66 -4.47 15.88
CA ILE A 2 -25.30 -5.04 15.81
C ILE A 2 -25.28 -6.44 15.15
N SER A 3 -26.26 -7.29 15.44
CA SER A 3 -26.34 -8.66 14.88
C SER A 3 -26.63 -8.69 13.36
N MET A 4 -27.41 -7.73 12.85
CA MET A 4 -27.68 -7.63 11.41
C MET A 4 -26.46 -7.19 10.59
N GLY A 5 -25.57 -6.35 11.15
CA GLY A 5 -24.32 -5.95 10.50
C GLY A 5 -23.34 -7.12 10.38
N ILE A 6 -23.22 -7.91 11.43
CA ILE A 6 -22.29 -9.06 11.46
C ILE A 6 -22.67 -10.11 10.41
N SER A 7 -23.96 -10.47 10.29
CA SER A 7 -24.41 -11.46 9.30
C SER A 7 -24.17 -10.97 7.86
N ARG A 8 -24.34 -9.68 7.58
CA ARG A 8 -24.03 -9.08 6.26
C ARG A 8 -22.55 -9.15 5.94
N ILE A 9 -21.67 -8.87 6.89
CA ILE A 9 -20.20 -8.95 6.68
C ILE A 9 -19.80 -10.38 6.32
N TYR A 10 -20.32 -11.40 7.02
CA TYR A 10 -20.03 -12.79 6.67
C TYR A 10 -20.52 -13.18 5.28
N LEU A 11 -21.71 -12.71 4.87
CA LEU A 11 -22.24 -12.92 3.52
C LEU A 11 -21.31 -12.31 2.45
N VAL A 12 -20.80 -11.10 2.68
CA VAL A 12 -19.87 -10.43 1.74
C VAL A 12 -18.56 -11.18 1.65
N ILE A 13 -18.00 -11.62 2.78
CA ILE A 13 -16.77 -12.41 2.79
C ILE A 13 -17.00 -13.71 2.03
N LEU A 14 -18.08 -14.43 2.32
CA LEU A 14 -18.41 -15.69 1.64
C LEU A 14 -18.56 -15.48 0.13
N PHE A 15 -19.32 -14.47 -0.29
CA PHE A 15 -19.51 -14.14 -1.70
C PHE A 15 -18.19 -13.74 -2.37
N GLY A 16 -17.36 -12.91 -1.70
CA GLY A 16 -16.05 -12.53 -2.19
C GLY A 16 -15.09 -13.71 -2.37
N VAL A 17 -15.13 -14.70 -1.46
CA VAL A 17 -14.36 -15.94 -1.57
C VAL A 17 -14.87 -16.79 -2.74
N LEU A 18 -16.19 -17.01 -2.83
CA LEU A 18 -16.79 -17.80 -3.91
C LEU A 18 -16.46 -17.19 -5.29
N LEU A 19 -16.50 -15.87 -5.41
CA LEU A 19 -16.16 -15.19 -6.65
C LEU A 19 -14.67 -15.40 -7.03
N ARG A 20 -13.75 -15.32 -6.07
CA ARG A 20 -12.32 -15.58 -6.31
C ARG A 20 -12.08 -17.03 -6.68
N CYS A 21 -12.72 -17.97 -5.99
CA CYS A 21 -12.62 -19.40 -6.31
C CYS A 21 -13.19 -19.69 -7.71
N SER A 22 -14.37 -19.16 -8.06
CA SER A 22 -14.97 -19.37 -9.38
C SER A 22 -14.08 -18.88 -10.52
N LEU A 23 -13.45 -17.69 -10.36
CA LEU A 23 -12.51 -17.15 -11.34
C LEU A 23 -11.20 -17.94 -11.39
N ARG A 24 -10.67 -18.39 -10.26
CA ARG A 24 -9.43 -19.18 -10.19
C ARG A 24 -9.56 -20.52 -10.90
N PHE A 25 -10.69 -21.22 -10.71
CA PHE A 25 -10.95 -22.51 -11.34
C PHE A 25 -11.56 -22.40 -12.75
N SER A 26 -11.75 -21.20 -13.25
CA SER A 26 -12.20 -20.95 -14.62
C SER A 26 -11.03 -20.96 -15.62
N VAL A 27 -11.34 -21.10 -16.90
CA VAL A 27 -10.36 -20.99 -18.00
C VAL A 27 -9.69 -19.61 -18.05
N TYR A 28 -10.36 -18.59 -17.50
CA TYR A 28 -9.90 -17.18 -17.56
C TYR A 28 -8.73 -16.85 -16.63
N HIS A 29 -8.42 -17.71 -15.63
CA HIS A 29 -7.38 -17.36 -14.65
C HIS A 29 -6.00 -17.13 -15.28
N GLN A 30 -5.60 -17.95 -16.26
CA GLN A 30 -4.32 -17.79 -16.96
C GLN A 30 -4.27 -16.51 -17.79
N MET A 31 -5.39 -16.14 -18.40
CA MET A 31 -5.52 -14.89 -19.13
C MET A 31 -5.41 -13.69 -18.20
N ILE A 32 -6.05 -13.74 -17.03
CA ILE A 32 -5.97 -12.70 -15.99
C ILE A 32 -4.53 -12.56 -15.48
N ALA A 33 -3.85 -13.67 -15.19
CA ALA A 33 -2.48 -13.66 -14.69
C ALA A 33 -1.45 -13.08 -15.68
N LYS A 34 -1.74 -13.16 -16.99
CA LYS A 34 -0.88 -12.60 -18.06
C LYS A 34 -1.17 -11.14 -18.38
N ARG A 35 -2.24 -10.54 -17.81
CA ARG A 35 -2.56 -9.14 -18.07
C ARG A 35 -1.59 -8.22 -17.36
N VAL A 36 -1.00 -7.29 -18.08
CA VAL A 36 -0.02 -6.32 -17.57
C VAL A 36 -0.62 -5.35 -16.56
N GLU A 37 -1.93 -5.12 -16.63
CA GLU A 37 -2.67 -4.30 -15.67
C GLU A 37 -2.74 -4.96 -14.28
N VAL A 38 -2.66 -6.29 -14.23
CA VAL A 38 -2.76 -7.09 -13.00
C VAL A 38 -1.38 -7.53 -12.52
N SER A 39 -0.53 -7.97 -13.43
CA SER A 39 0.80 -8.52 -13.16
C SER A 39 1.87 -7.71 -13.88
N SER A 40 2.68 -7.00 -13.14
CA SER A 40 3.85 -6.27 -13.62
C SER A 40 5.13 -7.12 -13.45
N PRO A 41 6.27 -6.71 -14.02
CA PRO A 41 7.56 -7.34 -13.77
C PRO A 41 7.94 -7.49 -12.29
N PHE A 42 7.34 -6.68 -11.40
CA PHE A 42 7.66 -6.60 -9.97
C PHE A 42 6.69 -7.37 -9.07
N ASN A 43 5.59 -7.88 -9.57
CA ASN A 43 4.57 -8.52 -8.72
C ASN A 43 3.96 -9.78 -9.33
N ALA A 44 4.44 -10.24 -10.48
CA ALA A 44 3.97 -11.46 -11.12
C ALA A 44 4.43 -12.71 -10.35
N TRP A 45 3.50 -13.54 -9.90
CA TRP A 45 3.80 -14.77 -9.16
C TRP A 45 4.68 -15.75 -9.93
N ILE A 46 4.56 -15.78 -11.26
CA ILE A 46 5.40 -16.63 -12.11
C ILE A 46 6.89 -16.27 -11.95
N ARG A 47 7.21 -14.97 -11.87
CA ARG A 47 8.58 -14.49 -11.65
C ARG A 47 9.10 -14.84 -10.24
N ALA A 48 8.21 -14.80 -9.24
CA ALA A 48 8.56 -15.26 -7.89
C ALA A 48 8.88 -16.77 -7.87
N LYS A 49 8.07 -17.59 -8.56
CA LYS A 49 8.36 -19.03 -8.73
C LYS A 49 9.69 -19.26 -9.46
N GLU A 50 9.98 -18.52 -10.51
CA GLU A 50 11.25 -18.59 -11.25
C GLU A 50 12.43 -18.19 -10.37
N GLY A 51 12.32 -17.11 -9.59
CA GLY A 51 13.36 -16.69 -8.64
C GLY A 51 13.65 -17.76 -7.59
N VAL A 52 12.61 -18.38 -7.01
CA VAL A 52 12.77 -19.49 -6.06
C VAL A 52 13.40 -20.73 -6.73
N PHE A 53 13.00 -21.05 -7.95
CA PHE A 53 13.58 -22.15 -8.71
C PHE A 53 15.09 -21.93 -8.95
N LEU A 54 15.49 -20.74 -9.41
CA LEU A 54 16.89 -20.38 -9.62
C LEU A 54 17.70 -20.50 -8.31
N LEU A 55 17.15 -20.00 -7.20
CA LEU A 55 17.77 -20.11 -5.89
C LEU A 55 17.99 -21.58 -5.48
N ASN A 56 17.02 -22.45 -5.74
CA ASN A 56 17.09 -23.89 -5.37
C ASN A 56 18.12 -24.67 -6.19
N ILE A 57 18.38 -24.29 -7.45
CA ILE A 57 19.42 -24.90 -8.29
C ILE A 57 20.81 -24.24 -8.11
N GLY A 58 20.90 -23.23 -7.21
CA GLY A 58 22.16 -22.56 -6.89
C GLY A 58 22.59 -21.46 -7.87
N ILE A 59 21.70 -21.00 -8.74
CA ILE A 59 21.91 -19.86 -9.65
C ILE A 59 21.40 -18.59 -8.94
N ASP A 60 22.15 -17.49 -9.06
CA ASP A 60 21.74 -16.20 -8.51
C ASP A 60 20.49 -15.68 -9.22
N PRO A 61 19.36 -15.49 -8.53
CA PRO A 61 18.10 -15.00 -9.12
C PRO A 61 18.20 -13.58 -9.71
N TYR A 62 19.23 -12.83 -9.30
CA TYR A 62 19.44 -11.43 -9.68
C TYR A 62 20.42 -11.25 -10.84
N ASP A 63 21.00 -12.32 -11.37
CA ASP A 63 21.88 -12.28 -12.56
C ASP A 63 21.14 -12.02 -13.86
N GLY A 64 19.80 -12.17 -13.88
CA GLY A 64 18.94 -11.94 -15.05
C GLY A 64 17.91 -10.85 -14.80
N ASN A 65 17.11 -10.57 -15.82
CA ASN A 65 16.00 -9.62 -15.76
C ASN A 65 14.66 -10.30 -15.43
N THR A 66 14.67 -11.37 -14.63
CA THR A 66 13.47 -12.16 -14.35
C THR A 66 12.84 -11.83 -13.00
N PHE A 67 13.65 -11.62 -11.96
CA PHE A 67 13.18 -11.38 -10.60
C PHE A 67 13.62 -10.01 -10.07
N HIS A 68 12.65 -9.23 -9.55
CA HIS A 68 12.84 -7.83 -9.17
C HIS A 68 12.27 -7.48 -7.79
N GLU A 69 12.11 -8.47 -6.91
CA GLU A 69 11.73 -8.24 -5.52
C GLU A 69 12.91 -8.48 -4.57
N SER A 70 12.82 -7.95 -3.33
CA SER A 70 13.94 -8.02 -2.39
C SER A 70 14.22 -9.45 -1.91
N PRO A 71 15.47 -9.75 -1.48
CA PRO A 71 15.87 -11.09 -1.02
C PRO A 71 15.01 -11.63 0.13
N LEU A 72 14.58 -10.77 1.05
CA LEU A 72 13.72 -11.18 2.16
C LEU A 72 12.37 -11.72 1.67
N PHE A 73 11.79 -11.09 0.65
CA PHE A 73 10.53 -11.56 0.04
C PHE A 73 10.75 -12.84 -0.77
N LEU A 74 11.90 -12.98 -1.45
CA LEU A 74 12.26 -14.21 -2.15
C LEU A 74 12.29 -15.42 -1.18
N HIS A 75 12.96 -15.28 -0.04
CA HIS A 75 13.00 -16.34 0.98
C HIS A 75 11.63 -16.61 1.61
N PHE A 76 10.81 -15.56 1.78
CA PHE A 76 9.42 -15.73 2.21
C PHE A 76 8.58 -16.53 1.19
N TYR A 77 8.73 -16.25 -0.11
CA TYR A 77 8.03 -17.01 -1.16
C TYR A 77 8.56 -18.45 -1.26
N ARG A 78 9.87 -18.65 -1.10
CA ARG A 78 10.46 -19.98 -1.01
C ARG A 78 9.81 -20.79 0.10
N PHE A 79 9.72 -20.23 1.30
CA PHE A 79 9.07 -20.88 2.44
C PHE A 79 7.61 -21.27 2.14
N LEU A 80 6.85 -20.37 1.49
CA LEU A 80 5.47 -20.67 1.11
C LEU A 80 5.37 -21.80 0.07
N ILE A 81 6.25 -21.77 -0.95
CA ILE A 81 6.23 -22.76 -2.03
C ILE A 81 6.70 -24.15 -1.56
N GLU A 82 7.63 -24.22 -0.61
CA GLU A 82 8.15 -25.48 -0.07
C GLU A 82 7.15 -26.18 0.87
N ILE A 83 6.30 -25.43 1.57
CA ILE A 83 5.36 -25.99 2.57
C ILE A 83 3.98 -26.26 1.97
N LEU A 84 3.54 -25.43 1.03
CA LEU A 84 2.16 -25.41 0.56
C LEU A 84 2.04 -25.92 -0.87
N GLU A 85 1.02 -26.72 -1.12
CA GLU A 85 0.62 -27.10 -2.47
C GLU A 85 -0.04 -25.91 -3.21
N GLU A 86 -0.09 -25.96 -4.53
CA GLU A 86 -0.52 -24.82 -5.36
C GLU A 86 -1.94 -24.32 -5.03
N TYR A 87 -2.87 -25.20 -4.69
CA TYR A 87 -4.21 -24.78 -4.28
C TYR A 87 -4.25 -24.24 -2.85
N GLN A 88 -3.46 -24.77 -1.91
CA GLN A 88 -3.33 -24.22 -0.56
C GLN A 88 -2.74 -22.80 -0.61
N LEU A 89 -1.74 -22.62 -1.46
CA LEU A 89 -1.13 -21.32 -1.69
C LEU A 89 -2.15 -20.29 -2.17
N PHE A 90 -3.05 -20.65 -3.09
CA PHE A 90 -4.13 -19.75 -3.52
C PHE A 90 -4.99 -19.28 -2.33
N PHE A 91 -5.32 -20.17 -1.40
CA PHE A 91 -6.08 -19.77 -0.21
C PHE A 91 -5.30 -18.83 0.72
N VAL A 92 -3.97 -18.88 0.73
CA VAL A 92 -3.15 -17.88 1.44
C VAL A 92 -3.34 -16.48 0.86
N PHE A 93 -3.38 -16.34 -0.48
CA PHE A 93 -3.69 -15.06 -1.12
C PHE A 93 -5.11 -14.59 -0.79
N VAL A 94 -6.09 -15.47 -0.83
CA VAL A 94 -7.47 -15.15 -0.45
C VAL A 94 -7.55 -14.71 1.01
N LEU A 95 -6.86 -15.40 1.91
CA LEU A 95 -6.81 -15.04 3.34
C LEU A 95 -6.15 -13.67 3.54
N ALA A 96 -5.02 -13.42 2.87
CA ALA A 96 -4.35 -12.13 2.94
C ALA A 96 -5.25 -10.98 2.47
N ASP A 97 -6.03 -11.20 1.42
CA ASP A 97 -6.97 -10.23 0.88
C ASP A 97 -8.13 -9.93 1.85
N ILE A 98 -8.70 -11.00 2.47
CA ILE A 98 -9.73 -10.84 3.51
C ILE A 98 -9.17 -10.09 4.73
N LEU A 99 -7.98 -10.47 5.20
CA LEU A 99 -7.33 -9.79 6.31
C LEU A 99 -7.09 -8.32 6.01
N THR A 100 -6.69 -7.98 4.79
CA THR A 100 -6.51 -6.59 4.35
C THR A 100 -7.80 -5.79 4.49
N ALA A 101 -8.93 -6.32 4.00
CA ALA A 101 -10.24 -5.67 4.11
C ALA A 101 -10.66 -5.45 5.58
N LEU A 102 -10.50 -6.47 6.42
CA LEU A 102 -10.84 -6.40 7.85
C LEU A 102 -9.95 -5.42 8.62
N VAL A 103 -8.65 -5.41 8.31
CA VAL A 103 -7.69 -4.51 8.92
C VAL A 103 -7.99 -3.05 8.53
N PHE A 104 -8.20 -2.76 7.24
CA PHE A 104 -8.58 -1.41 6.80
C PHE A 104 -9.90 -0.95 7.43
N SER A 105 -10.90 -1.81 7.54
CA SER A 105 -12.15 -1.48 8.23
C SER A 105 -11.90 -1.06 9.68
N LYS A 106 -11.09 -1.81 10.43
CA LYS A 106 -10.70 -1.45 11.81
C LYS A 106 -9.92 -0.13 11.88
N VAL A 107 -9.00 0.08 10.95
CA VAL A 107 -8.22 1.31 10.83
C VAL A 107 -9.15 2.50 10.64
N VAL A 108 -10.04 2.43 9.65
CA VAL A 108 -10.95 3.54 9.34
C VAL A 108 -11.96 3.80 10.47
N LEU A 109 -12.47 2.76 11.12
CA LEU A 109 -13.34 2.95 12.29
C LEU A 109 -12.63 3.74 13.40
N LYS A 110 -11.36 3.44 13.66
CA LYS A 110 -10.56 4.12 14.68
C LYS A 110 -10.19 5.54 14.27
N GLN A 111 -9.78 5.71 13.00
CA GLN A 111 -9.47 7.02 12.42
C GLN A 111 -10.68 7.96 12.43
N SER A 112 -11.83 7.49 11.97
CA SER A 112 -13.06 8.29 11.95
C SER A 112 -13.47 8.75 13.34
N LYS A 113 -13.37 7.88 14.35
CA LYS A 113 -13.61 8.28 15.77
C LYS A 113 -12.63 9.35 16.24
N SER A 114 -11.35 9.25 15.86
CA SER A 114 -10.33 10.24 16.20
C SER A 114 -10.62 11.59 15.53
N ILE A 115 -10.96 11.58 14.24
CA ILE A 115 -11.30 12.80 13.48
C ILE A 115 -12.53 13.48 14.09
N VAL A 116 -13.61 12.75 14.36
CA VAL A 116 -14.81 13.27 15.03
C VAL A 116 -14.48 13.93 16.36
N ALA A 117 -13.61 13.32 17.18
CA ALA A 117 -13.21 13.87 18.47
C ALA A 117 -12.41 15.18 18.30
N ILE A 118 -11.58 15.29 17.27
CA ILE A 118 -10.81 16.51 16.97
C ILE A 118 -11.72 17.63 16.51
N ASP A 119 -12.61 17.31 15.55
CA ASP A 119 -13.54 18.28 15.00
C ASP A 119 -14.48 18.83 16.10
N ALA A 120 -14.96 17.97 16.99
CA ALA A 120 -15.76 18.39 18.14
C ALA A 120 -15.00 19.35 19.09
N ARG A 121 -13.67 19.13 19.28
CA ARG A 121 -12.83 20.04 20.08
C ARG A 121 -12.62 21.39 19.37
N ARG A 122 -12.40 21.36 18.05
CA ARG A 122 -12.21 22.58 17.23
C ARG A 122 -13.46 23.45 17.20
N LEU A 123 -14.64 22.85 17.08
CA LEU A 123 -15.92 23.58 17.13
C LEU A 123 -16.13 24.27 18.46
N LYS A 124 -15.83 23.58 19.57
CA LYS A 124 -15.92 24.19 20.93
C LYS A 124 -15.00 25.40 21.12
N LEU A 125 -13.84 25.41 20.44
CA LEU A 125 -12.86 26.48 20.54
C LEU A 125 -13.19 27.69 19.65
N LYS A 126 -13.97 27.50 18.56
CA LYS A 126 -14.23 28.56 17.57
C LYS A 126 -15.53 29.33 17.78
N ASP A 127 -16.42 28.88 18.68
CA ASP A 127 -17.77 29.46 18.88
C ASP A 127 -18.56 29.70 17.56
N SER A 128 -18.18 29.01 16.49
CA SER A 128 -18.73 29.25 15.15
C SER A 128 -19.92 28.32 14.92
N ASN A 129 -21.12 28.86 15.09
CA ASN A 129 -22.39 28.27 14.66
C ASN A 129 -22.61 28.37 13.14
N ASP A 130 -21.55 28.38 12.33
CA ASP A 130 -21.67 28.46 10.88
C ASP A 130 -22.21 27.13 10.32
N PRO A 131 -23.46 27.11 9.79
CA PRO A 131 -24.09 25.89 9.28
C PRO A 131 -23.34 25.28 8.11
N THR A 132 -22.50 26.06 7.42
CA THR A 132 -21.70 25.57 6.31
C THR A 132 -20.58 24.66 6.77
N CYS A 133 -20.00 24.92 7.93
CA CYS A 133 -18.97 24.07 8.53
C CYS A 133 -19.53 22.74 9.05
N ALA A 134 -20.77 22.73 9.54
CA ALA A 134 -21.40 21.51 10.09
C ALA A 134 -21.57 20.41 9.03
N ASN A 135 -21.80 20.77 7.77
CA ASN A 135 -21.95 19.82 6.66
C ASN A 135 -20.64 19.15 6.21
N LEU A 136 -19.49 19.75 6.54
CA LEU A 136 -18.16 19.23 6.22
C LEU A 136 -17.59 18.31 7.30
N LEU A 137 -18.31 18.11 8.39
CA LEU A 137 -17.89 17.27 9.50
C LEU A 137 -18.35 15.81 9.33
N ILE A 138 -17.54 14.89 9.82
CA ILE A 138 -17.92 13.48 9.86
C ILE A 138 -19.00 13.30 10.95
N LYS A 139 -20.17 12.82 10.56
CA LYS A 139 -21.22 12.47 11.53
C LYS A 139 -20.82 11.22 12.30
N PRO A 140 -20.96 11.19 13.64
CA PRO A 140 -20.62 10.01 14.46
C PRO A 140 -21.34 8.73 13.99
N GLU A 141 -22.58 8.86 13.50
CA GLU A 141 -23.41 7.76 13.01
C GLU A 141 -22.85 7.12 11.73
N SER A 142 -22.15 7.88 10.87
CA SER A 142 -21.58 7.38 9.64
C SER A 142 -20.26 6.61 9.81
N THR A 143 -19.66 6.66 10.99
CA THR A 143 -18.33 6.02 11.22
C THR A 143 -18.36 4.50 11.09
N SER A 144 -19.41 3.83 11.60
CA SER A 144 -19.58 2.38 11.48
C SER A 144 -19.96 1.99 10.04
N SER A 145 -20.86 2.76 9.41
CA SER A 145 -21.26 2.53 8.02
C SER A 145 -20.09 2.67 7.05
N ASN A 146 -19.21 3.67 7.25
CA ASN A 146 -18.02 3.84 6.43
C ASN A 146 -17.05 2.66 6.59
N ALA A 147 -16.86 2.16 7.82
CA ALA A 147 -16.00 1.02 8.08
C ALA A 147 -16.52 -0.29 7.46
N GLU A 148 -17.85 -0.50 7.47
CA GLU A 148 -18.46 -1.63 6.77
C GLU A 148 -18.35 -1.48 5.26
N SER A 149 -18.55 -0.29 4.71
CA SER A 149 -18.44 0.00 3.28
C SER A 149 -17.06 -0.35 2.72
N ILE A 150 -15.99 -0.21 3.51
CA ILE A 150 -14.63 -0.59 3.10
C ILE A 150 -14.53 -2.09 2.83
N ILE A 151 -15.13 -2.93 3.68
CA ILE A 151 -15.12 -4.39 3.48
C ILE A 151 -15.80 -4.74 2.16
N TRP A 152 -16.96 -4.12 1.87
CA TRP A 152 -17.69 -4.34 0.63
C TRP A 152 -16.86 -3.90 -0.58
N ILE A 153 -16.34 -2.67 -0.55
CA ILE A 153 -15.57 -2.10 -1.65
C ILE A 153 -14.32 -2.94 -1.90
N TYR A 154 -13.56 -3.28 -0.86
CA TYR A 154 -12.32 -4.02 -1.04
C TYR A 154 -12.59 -5.44 -1.56
N LEU A 155 -13.52 -6.18 -0.95
CA LEU A 155 -13.73 -7.59 -1.30
C LEU A 155 -14.46 -7.81 -2.63
N LEU A 156 -15.30 -6.86 -3.06
CA LEU A 156 -16.09 -6.98 -4.29
C LEU A 156 -15.54 -6.16 -5.46
N CYS A 157 -14.55 -5.30 -5.22
CA CYS A 157 -13.94 -4.54 -6.30
C CYS A 157 -13.07 -5.44 -7.20
N PRO A 158 -13.22 -5.35 -8.53
CA PRO A 158 -12.38 -6.08 -9.47
C PRO A 158 -10.89 -5.84 -9.26
N TYR A 159 -10.50 -4.63 -8.82
CA TYR A 159 -9.11 -4.25 -8.58
C TYR A 159 -8.44 -4.96 -7.38
N ALA A 160 -9.23 -5.60 -6.50
CA ALA A 160 -8.71 -6.52 -5.48
C ALA A 160 -8.84 -7.98 -5.93
N ILE A 161 -9.95 -8.33 -6.60
CA ILE A 161 -10.23 -9.70 -7.03
C ILE A 161 -9.22 -10.19 -8.06
N LEU A 162 -8.95 -9.40 -9.10
CA LEU A 162 -8.07 -9.80 -10.20
C LEU A 162 -6.63 -10.09 -9.75
N PRO A 163 -5.96 -9.23 -8.92
CA PRO A 163 -4.64 -9.54 -8.38
C PRO A 163 -4.63 -10.79 -7.49
N CYS A 164 -5.67 -11.02 -6.70
CA CYS A 164 -5.80 -12.20 -5.87
C CYS A 164 -5.91 -13.49 -6.71
N VAL A 165 -6.75 -13.48 -7.76
CA VAL A 165 -6.91 -14.60 -8.71
C VAL A 165 -5.62 -14.88 -9.49
N ALA A 166 -4.92 -13.83 -9.89
CA ALA A 166 -3.61 -13.92 -10.56
C ALA A 166 -2.47 -14.32 -9.61
N GLN A 167 -2.72 -14.42 -8.30
CA GLN A 167 -1.71 -14.64 -7.27
C GLN A 167 -0.60 -13.55 -7.30
N SER A 168 -0.96 -12.30 -7.60
CA SER A 168 0.01 -11.20 -7.60
C SER A 168 0.57 -10.96 -6.19
N THR A 169 1.90 -10.79 -6.05
CA THR A 169 2.57 -10.50 -4.76
C THR A 169 2.14 -9.17 -4.16
N SER A 170 1.51 -8.29 -4.97
CA SER A 170 0.91 -7.05 -4.49
C SER A 170 -0.18 -7.24 -3.42
N VAL A 171 -0.82 -8.41 -3.33
CA VAL A 171 -1.76 -8.75 -2.26
C VAL A 171 -1.07 -8.69 -0.89
N PHE A 172 0.16 -9.22 -0.78
CA PHE A 172 0.95 -9.13 0.45
C PHE A 172 1.40 -7.69 0.74
N THR A 173 1.73 -6.92 -0.31
CA THR A 173 2.02 -5.50 -0.19
C THR A 173 0.84 -4.73 0.41
N ASN A 174 -0.37 -4.97 -0.08
CA ASN A 174 -1.60 -4.33 0.43
C ASN A 174 -1.87 -4.70 1.89
N LEU A 175 -1.66 -5.97 2.26
CA LEU A 175 -1.77 -6.42 3.65
C LEU A 175 -0.77 -5.68 4.54
N LEU A 176 0.49 -5.56 4.14
CA LEU A 176 1.51 -4.83 4.89
C LEU A 176 1.14 -3.35 5.05
N VAL A 177 0.65 -2.69 4.00
CA VAL A 177 0.16 -1.31 4.09
C VAL A 177 -0.96 -1.19 5.12
N ALA A 178 -1.94 -2.10 5.10
CA ALA A 178 -3.03 -2.11 6.07
C ALA A 178 -2.51 -2.31 7.51
N MET A 179 -1.54 -3.21 7.71
CA MET A 179 -0.89 -3.46 9.01
C MET A 179 -0.09 -2.25 9.50
N ILE A 180 0.60 -1.52 8.61
CA ILE A 180 1.30 -0.28 8.95
C ILE A 180 0.31 0.75 9.51
N PHE A 181 -0.83 0.97 8.83
CA PHE A 181 -1.86 1.88 9.31
C PHE A 181 -2.48 1.42 10.63
N LEU A 182 -2.71 0.12 10.80
CA LEU A 182 -3.22 -0.43 12.06
C LEU A 182 -2.24 -0.19 13.21
N ALA A 183 -0.96 -0.47 12.99
CA ALA A 183 0.09 -0.25 14.00
C ALA A 183 0.23 1.24 14.33
N ALA A 184 0.20 2.12 13.33
CA ALA A 184 0.28 3.56 13.52
C ALA A 184 -0.93 4.11 14.29
N THR A 185 -2.16 3.68 13.96
CA THR A 185 -3.38 4.09 14.66
C THR A 185 -3.46 3.56 16.09
N ASN A 186 -2.82 2.41 16.37
CA ASN A 186 -2.67 1.85 17.70
C ASN A 186 -1.50 2.44 18.48
N ASN A 187 -0.76 3.38 17.90
CA ASN A 187 0.44 4.00 18.48
C ASN A 187 1.61 3.02 18.73
N HIS A 188 1.64 1.89 18.03
CA HIS A 188 2.78 0.97 18.04
C HIS A 188 3.87 1.48 17.10
N ARG A 189 4.62 2.49 17.58
CA ARG A 189 5.62 3.23 16.78
C ARG A 189 6.66 2.30 16.14
N HIS A 190 7.32 1.47 16.94
CA HIS A 190 8.38 0.59 16.46
C HIS A 190 7.86 -0.38 15.39
N LEU A 191 6.70 -0.99 15.61
CA LEU A 191 6.10 -1.93 14.68
C LEU A 191 5.70 -1.25 13.37
N SER A 192 5.06 -0.07 13.42
CA SER A 192 4.63 0.63 12.20
C SER A 192 5.81 1.07 11.34
N LEU A 193 6.89 1.56 11.95
CA LEU A 193 8.09 1.99 11.23
C LEU A 193 8.92 0.82 10.72
N PHE A 194 8.99 -0.29 11.46
CA PHE A 194 9.62 -1.52 11.01
C PHE A 194 8.88 -2.11 9.79
N LEU A 195 7.54 -2.22 9.84
CA LEU A 195 6.76 -2.70 8.71
C LEU A 195 6.88 -1.75 7.50
N LEU A 196 6.97 -0.43 7.75
CA LEU A 196 7.20 0.54 6.68
C LEU A 196 8.58 0.37 6.06
N SER A 197 9.63 0.11 6.83
CA SER A 197 10.97 -0.17 6.29
C SER A 197 11.00 -1.48 5.50
N LEU A 198 10.30 -2.50 5.98
CA LEU A 198 10.18 -3.79 5.28
C LEU A 198 9.53 -3.64 3.91
N ILE A 199 8.40 -2.92 3.83
CA ILE A 199 7.73 -2.71 2.55
C ILE A 199 8.51 -1.78 1.62
N THR A 200 9.22 -0.79 2.17
CA THR A 200 10.09 0.13 1.41
C THR A 200 11.25 -0.63 0.77
N LEU A 201 11.78 -1.65 1.44
CA LEU A 201 12.81 -2.52 0.88
C LEU A 201 12.33 -3.24 -0.39
N ASN A 202 11.07 -3.65 -0.46
CA ASN A 202 10.49 -4.30 -1.64
C ASN A 202 9.92 -3.31 -2.65
N THR A 203 9.17 -2.31 -2.16
CA THR A 203 8.50 -1.30 -2.97
C THR A 203 8.95 0.09 -2.53
N PHE A 204 10.10 0.56 -3.06
CA PHE A 204 10.77 1.80 -2.68
C PHE A 204 9.83 3.02 -2.61
N TYR A 205 8.89 3.14 -3.54
CA TYR A 205 7.98 4.29 -3.63
C TYR A 205 7.02 4.43 -2.43
N LEU A 206 6.80 3.38 -1.63
CA LEU A 206 5.99 3.46 -0.41
C LEU A 206 6.67 4.21 0.75
N ILE A 207 7.95 4.60 0.59
CA ILE A 207 8.63 5.54 1.50
C ILE A 207 7.86 6.87 1.65
N LEU A 208 7.07 7.27 0.65
CA LEU A 208 6.22 8.46 0.71
C LEU A 208 5.20 8.43 1.85
N LEU A 209 4.87 7.25 2.39
CA LEU A 209 4.01 7.15 3.56
C LEU A 209 4.70 7.57 4.87
N LEU A 210 6.04 7.67 4.87
CA LEU A 210 6.81 7.98 6.08
C LEU A 210 6.37 9.30 6.76
N PRO A 211 6.23 10.44 6.05
CA PRO A 211 5.77 11.68 6.70
C PRO A 211 4.37 11.55 7.30
N SER A 212 3.44 10.91 6.60
CA SER A 212 2.08 10.73 7.10
C SER A 212 2.03 9.82 8.33
N ILE A 213 2.79 8.73 8.34
CA ILE A 213 2.88 7.82 9.49
C ILE A 213 3.53 8.52 10.70
N CYS A 214 4.61 9.28 10.51
CA CYS A 214 5.22 10.07 11.58
C CYS A 214 4.23 11.07 12.19
N LEU A 215 3.44 11.75 11.36
CA LEU A 215 2.42 12.69 11.83
C LEU A 215 1.23 11.98 12.51
N ILE A 216 0.81 10.80 12.07
CA ILE A 216 -0.22 10.00 12.76
C ILE A 216 0.25 9.61 14.16
N LEU A 217 1.48 9.11 14.28
CA LEU A 217 2.08 8.73 15.57
C LEU A 217 2.21 9.93 16.51
N GLU A 218 2.61 11.09 15.99
CA GLU A 218 2.70 12.32 16.75
C GLU A 218 1.32 12.81 17.21
N HIS A 219 0.35 12.77 16.31
CA HIS A 219 -1.02 13.20 16.59
C HIS A 219 -1.66 12.34 17.69
N ASN A 220 -1.40 11.03 17.72
CA ASN A 220 -1.91 10.11 18.72
C ASN A 220 -1.25 10.31 20.09
N THR A 221 -0.01 10.79 20.16
CA THR A 221 0.70 11.05 21.43
C THR A 221 0.31 12.38 22.07
N GLN A 222 -0.42 13.26 21.34
CA GLN A 222 -0.94 14.56 21.83
C GLN A 222 0.11 15.44 22.53
N HIS A 223 1.34 15.44 22.07
CA HIS A 223 2.36 16.31 22.62
C HIS A 223 1.99 17.79 22.46
N ARG A 224 1.91 18.53 23.57
CA ARG A 224 1.49 19.93 23.58
C ARG A 224 2.62 20.89 23.18
N ASN A 225 3.88 20.51 23.42
CA ASN A 225 5.05 21.35 23.16
C ASN A 225 5.64 21.08 21.79
N SER A 226 5.94 22.13 21.03
CA SER A 226 6.54 22.08 19.70
C SER A 226 7.86 21.28 19.67
N ASP A 227 8.74 21.51 20.66
CA ASP A 227 10.04 20.84 20.76
C ASP A 227 9.92 19.32 20.99
N ARG A 228 8.90 18.90 21.73
CA ARG A 228 8.63 17.47 21.93
C ARG A 228 8.12 16.82 20.65
N LYS A 229 7.31 17.52 19.87
CA LYS A 229 6.82 17.07 18.57
C LYS A 229 7.99 16.84 17.60
N PHE A 230 8.86 17.83 17.49
CA PHE A 230 10.02 17.76 16.63
C PHE A 230 10.95 16.59 17.00
N ARG A 231 11.28 16.44 18.29
CA ARG A 231 12.07 15.29 18.79
C ARG A 231 11.38 13.96 18.53
N SER A 232 10.07 13.86 18.66
CA SER A 232 9.29 12.64 18.40
C SER A 232 9.36 12.24 16.91
N ILE A 233 9.30 13.21 16.00
CA ILE A 233 9.45 12.98 14.56
C ILE A 233 10.87 12.52 14.22
N ILE A 234 11.91 13.20 14.74
CA ILE A 234 13.31 12.79 14.56
C ILE A 234 13.53 11.37 15.08
N TYR A 235 12.99 11.04 16.24
CA TYR A 235 13.08 9.69 16.79
C TYR A 235 12.42 8.64 15.89
N SER A 236 11.27 8.96 15.29
CA SER A 236 10.60 8.08 14.33
C SER A 236 11.45 7.88 13.06
N LEU A 237 12.05 8.94 12.53
CA LEU A 237 12.96 8.86 11.39
C LEU A 237 14.18 7.98 11.71
N PHE A 238 14.75 8.14 12.91
CA PHE A 238 15.89 7.33 13.34
C PHE A 238 15.54 5.84 13.42
N ILE A 239 14.39 5.48 14.00
CA ILE A 239 13.91 4.09 14.04
C ILE A 239 13.74 3.54 12.61
N PHE A 240 13.12 4.30 11.71
CA PHE A 240 12.92 3.89 10.33
C PHE A 240 14.25 3.63 9.62
N ILE A 241 15.22 4.55 9.73
CA ILE A 241 16.54 4.43 9.09
C ILE A 241 17.30 3.21 9.63
N ILE A 242 17.34 3.02 10.95
CA ILE A 242 17.99 1.86 11.56
C ILE A 242 17.34 0.56 11.09
N SER A 243 16.01 0.51 11.09
CA SER A 243 15.27 -0.67 10.63
C SER A 243 15.57 -0.96 9.16
N LEU A 244 15.62 0.06 8.30
CA LEU A 244 15.91 -0.10 6.89
C LEU A 244 17.35 -0.60 6.65
N ILE A 245 18.33 0.00 7.34
CA ILE A 245 19.73 -0.43 7.25
C ILE A 245 19.90 -1.88 7.73
N SER A 246 19.23 -2.26 8.83
CA SER A 246 19.30 -3.63 9.35
C SER A 246 18.69 -4.63 8.36
N LEU A 247 17.57 -4.30 7.71
CA LEU A 247 16.92 -5.15 6.70
C LEU A 247 17.76 -5.28 5.43
N ILE A 248 18.43 -4.20 4.99
CA ILE A 248 19.40 -4.25 3.87
C ILE A 248 20.57 -5.15 4.26
N GLY A 249 21.11 -5.01 5.48
CA GLY A 249 22.18 -5.86 5.97
C GLY A 249 21.81 -7.35 5.98
N ILE A 250 20.62 -7.68 6.45
CA ILE A 250 20.08 -9.04 6.42
C ILE A 250 19.95 -9.54 4.97
N SER A 251 19.45 -8.69 4.05
CA SER A 251 19.34 -9.04 2.62
C SER A 251 20.70 -9.36 2.00
N ILE A 252 21.74 -8.60 2.32
CA ILE A 252 23.12 -8.86 1.87
C ILE A 252 23.64 -10.20 2.43
N LEU A 253 23.32 -10.53 3.68
CA LEU A 253 23.69 -11.82 4.27
C LEU A 253 23.02 -13.00 3.57
N PHE A 254 21.76 -12.88 3.22
CA PHE A 254 21.04 -13.92 2.45
C PHE A 254 21.65 -14.13 1.06
N GLU A 255 22.14 -13.07 0.40
CA GLU A 255 22.79 -13.13 -0.90
C GLU A 255 24.31 -13.38 -0.80
N LYS A 256 24.78 -13.92 0.32
CA LYS A 256 26.22 -14.26 0.54
C LYS A 256 27.18 -13.09 0.24
N GLY A 257 26.74 -11.86 0.49
CA GLY A 257 27.52 -10.65 0.25
C GLY A 257 27.36 -10.06 -1.16
N SER A 258 26.54 -10.62 -2.03
CA SER A 258 26.25 -10.06 -3.35
C SER A 258 25.38 -8.80 -3.22
N LEU A 259 25.68 -7.77 -4.03
CA LEU A 259 24.91 -6.53 -4.14
C LEU A 259 24.06 -6.46 -5.42
N LYS A 260 24.03 -7.52 -6.23
CA LYS A 260 23.32 -7.56 -7.51
C LYS A 260 21.82 -7.30 -7.38
N PHE A 261 21.22 -7.67 -6.24
CA PHE A 261 19.81 -7.37 -5.99
C PHE A 261 19.52 -5.86 -5.99
N ILE A 262 20.51 -5.00 -5.67
CA ILE A 262 20.32 -3.55 -5.71
C ILE A 262 20.04 -3.08 -7.15
N ASP A 263 20.78 -3.59 -8.11
CA ASP A 263 20.58 -3.27 -9.51
C ASP A 263 19.24 -3.81 -10.01
N SER A 264 18.93 -5.06 -9.71
CA SER A 264 17.70 -5.71 -10.16
C SER A 264 16.44 -5.12 -9.52
N VAL A 265 16.47 -4.78 -8.21
CA VAL A 265 15.28 -4.28 -7.48
C VAL A 265 15.11 -2.78 -7.62
N TYR A 266 16.19 -2.00 -7.49
CA TYR A 266 16.10 -0.53 -7.40
C TYR A 266 16.49 0.16 -8.71
N VAL A 267 17.67 -0.16 -9.29
CA VAL A 267 18.14 0.51 -10.51
C VAL A 267 17.21 0.20 -11.68
N PHE A 268 16.83 -1.05 -11.88
CA PHE A 268 15.90 -1.46 -12.93
C PHE A 268 14.57 -0.68 -12.87
N ARG A 269 14.04 -0.50 -11.66
CA ARG A 269 12.80 0.26 -11.44
C ARG A 269 12.99 1.76 -11.64
N TRP A 270 14.15 2.28 -11.21
CA TRP A 270 14.46 3.70 -11.34
C TRP A 270 14.67 4.13 -12.79
N THR A 271 15.36 3.31 -13.56
CA THR A 271 15.67 3.57 -14.98
C THR A 271 14.52 3.24 -15.93
N VAL A 272 13.42 2.66 -15.42
CA VAL A 272 12.25 2.26 -16.21
C VAL A 272 12.70 1.42 -17.42
N SER A 273 13.48 0.37 -17.14
CA SER A 273 14.15 -0.42 -18.17
C SER A 273 13.18 -1.21 -19.06
N ASP A 274 12.04 -1.64 -18.50
CA ASP A 274 10.98 -2.34 -19.23
C ASP A 274 9.90 -1.35 -19.68
N LEU A 275 9.72 -1.20 -20.99
CA LEU A 275 8.71 -0.35 -21.62
C LEU A 275 7.49 -1.13 -22.10
N THR A 276 7.23 -2.30 -21.54
CA THR A 276 5.99 -3.04 -21.82
C THR A 276 4.77 -2.16 -21.49
N PRO A 277 3.75 -2.11 -22.36
CA PRO A 277 2.54 -1.36 -22.11
C PRO A 277 1.92 -1.71 -20.75
N ASN A 278 1.60 -0.69 -19.95
CA ASN A 278 0.94 -0.84 -18.65
C ASN A 278 -0.06 0.31 -18.44
N ILE A 279 -0.73 0.38 -17.29
CA ILE A 279 -1.71 1.46 -17.01
C ILE A 279 -1.07 2.79 -16.60
N GLY A 280 0.27 2.84 -16.47
CA GLY A 280 1.01 4.03 -16.04
C GLY A 280 1.37 4.96 -17.19
N VAL A 281 1.72 6.18 -16.83
CA VAL A 281 2.11 7.23 -17.79
C VAL A 281 3.55 7.03 -18.28
N PHE A 282 4.41 6.40 -17.47
CA PHE A 282 5.84 6.27 -17.77
C PHE A 282 6.11 5.52 -19.07
N TRP A 283 5.54 4.32 -19.24
CA TRP A 283 5.81 3.51 -20.43
C TRP A 283 5.43 4.25 -21.71
N TYR A 284 4.26 4.90 -21.72
CA TYR A 284 3.76 5.63 -22.89
C TYR A 284 4.70 6.79 -23.24
N PHE A 285 5.06 7.61 -22.26
CA PHE A 285 5.95 8.75 -22.48
C PHE A 285 7.35 8.29 -22.94
N PHE A 286 7.92 7.25 -22.29
CA PHE A 286 9.27 6.78 -22.61
C PHE A 286 9.35 5.90 -23.85
N SER A 287 8.24 5.40 -24.38
CA SER A 287 8.18 4.74 -25.69
C SER A 287 8.16 5.74 -26.85
N GLU A 288 7.66 6.96 -26.62
CA GLU A 288 7.54 8.00 -27.65
C GLU A 288 8.72 8.97 -27.68
N ILE A 289 9.52 9.04 -26.60
CA ILE A 289 10.62 9.99 -26.49
C ILE A 289 11.88 9.48 -27.19
N PHE A 290 12.67 10.39 -27.78
CA PHE A 290 13.99 10.06 -28.31
C PHE A 290 14.95 9.63 -27.19
N ASP A 291 15.75 8.61 -27.42
CA ASP A 291 16.71 8.04 -26.46
C ASP A 291 17.67 9.10 -25.88
N HIS A 292 18.04 10.08 -26.68
CA HIS A 292 18.91 11.19 -26.26
C HIS A 292 18.37 11.97 -25.06
N PHE A 293 17.04 12.15 -24.96
CA PHE A 293 16.39 12.88 -23.86
C PHE A 293 15.95 11.97 -22.72
N ARG A 294 16.03 10.65 -22.86
CA ARG A 294 15.50 9.68 -21.91
C ARG A 294 16.03 9.88 -20.51
N SER A 295 17.34 10.01 -20.32
CA SER A 295 17.96 10.19 -19.00
C SER A 295 17.46 11.45 -18.30
N PHE A 296 17.34 12.57 -19.03
CA PHE A 296 16.84 13.83 -18.50
C PHE A 296 15.41 13.71 -17.98
N PHE A 297 14.51 13.13 -18.78
CA PHE A 297 13.11 12.99 -18.39
C PHE A 297 12.88 11.93 -17.32
N ILE A 298 13.68 10.87 -17.24
CA ILE A 298 13.64 9.92 -16.12
C ILE A 298 13.84 10.68 -14.80
N TRP A 299 14.86 11.52 -14.70
CA TRP A 299 15.10 12.34 -13.51
C TRP A 299 13.92 13.25 -13.17
N ILE A 300 13.35 13.94 -14.18
CA ILE A 300 12.20 14.83 -13.97
C ILE A 300 11.01 14.04 -13.43
N PHE A 301 10.66 12.89 -14.02
CA PHE A 301 9.53 12.08 -13.60
C PHE A 301 9.73 11.50 -12.20
N GLN A 302 10.94 11.01 -11.90
CA GLN A 302 11.26 10.49 -10.58
C GLN A 302 11.24 11.58 -9.50
N ILE A 303 11.84 12.75 -9.77
CA ILE A 303 11.79 13.89 -8.84
C ILE A 303 10.34 14.35 -8.64
N ASN A 304 9.55 14.41 -9.72
CA ASN A 304 8.14 14.81 -9.65
C ASN A 304 7.33 13.94 -8.71
N PHE A 305 7.61 12.62 -8.68
CA PHE A 305 6.99 11.70 -7.74
C PHE A 305 7.23 12.10 -6.26
N PHE A 306 8.44 12.55 -5.92
CA PHE A 306 8.82 12.89 -4.55
C PHE A 306 8.50 14.33 -4.16
N ILE A 307 8.56 15.28 -5.11
CA ILE A 307 8.47 16.71 -4.79
C ILE A 307 7.12 17.09 -4.18
N TYR A 308 6.03 16.44 -4.60
CA TYR A 308 4.68 16.72 -4.10
C TYR A 308 4.50 16.40 -2.61
N ILE A 309 5.30 15.50 -2.03
CA ILE A 309 5.14 15.10 -0.63
C ILE A 309 5.45 16.25 0.33
N ILE A 310 6.37 17.14 -0.06
CA ILE A 310 6.80 18.28 0.79
C ILE A 310 5.64 19.26 0.99
N PRO A 311 5.07 19.88 -0.06
CA PRO A 311 3.97 20.82 0.10
C PRO A 311 2.69 20.16 0.65
N LEU A 312 2.42 18.90 0.29
CA LEU A 312 1.30 18.16 0.84
C LEU A 312 1.44 17.95 2.34
N THR A 313 2.63 17.57 2.83
CA THR A 313 2.90 17.39 4.24
C THR A 313 2.75 18.71 5.01
N MET A 314 3.25 19.81 4.46
CA MET A 314 3.12 21.14 5.07
C MET A 314 1.66 21.59 5.15
N ARG A 315 0.88 21.36 4.11
CA ARG A 315 -0.52 21.79 4.02
C ARG A 315 -1.45 20.92 4.86
N LEU A 316 -1.23 19.61 4.88
CA LEU A 316 -2.11 18.62 5.49
C LEU A 316 -1.61 18.10 6.85
N LYS A 317 -0.62 18.76 7.46
CA LYS A 317 -0.06 18.37 8.78
C LYS A 317 -1.10 18.24 9.88
N GLU A 318 -2.21 18.97 9.78
CA GLU A 318 -3.30 18.95 10.76
C GLU A 318 -4.26 17.76 10.55
N ASN A 319 -4.27 17.17 9.37
CA ASN A 319 -5.06 15.97 9.06
C ASN A 319 -4.17 14.88 8.42
N PRO A 320 -3.33 14.20 9.24
CA PRO A 320 -2.38 13.24 8.74
C PRO A 320 -3.03 12.00 8.10
N TYR A 321 -4.28 11.70 8.45
CA TYR A 321 -5.03 10.61 7.82
C TYR A 321 -5.42 10.95 6.37
N PHE A 322 -5.80 12.21 6.12
CA PHE A 322 -6.07 12.67 4.77
C PHE A 322 -4.78 12.77 3.94
N LEU A 323 -3.68 13.18 4.57
CA LEU A 323 -2.36 13.16 3.94
C LEU A 323 -2.00 11.74 3.47
N SER A 324 -2.22 10.72 4.30
CA SER A 324 -1.92 9.34 3.91
C SER A 324 -2.79 8.85 2.74
N PHE A 325 -4.06 9.25 2.69
CA PHE A 325 -4.94 8.97 1.56
C PHE A 325 -4.41 9.61 0.26
N ILE A 326 -4.08 10.90 0.29
CA ILE A 326 -3.53 11.61 -0.88
C ILE A 326 -2.16 11.04 -1.29
N THR A 327 -1.35 10.59 -0.34
CA THR A 327 -0.07 9.94 -0.64
C THR A 327 -0.26 8.61 -1.38
N LEU A 328 -1.27 7.81 -1.02
CA LEU A 328 -1.61 6.58 -1.75
C LEU A 328 -2.13 6.89 -3.17
N VAL A 329 -2.91 7.96 -3.34
CA VAL A 329 -3.32 8.44 -4.67
C VAL A 329 -2.09 8.82 -5.50
N ASN A 330 -1.17 9.62 -4.94
CA ASN A 330 0.07 10.02 -5.60
C ASN A 330 0.92 8.79 -5.98
N HIS A 331 1.03 7.79 -5.08
CA HIS A 331 1.72 6.54 -5.34
C HIS A 331 1.13 5.77 -6.53
N SER A 332 -0.19 5.67 -6.61
CA SER A 332 -0.86 4.92 -7.69
C SER A 332 -0.75 5.60 -9.06
N ILE A 333 -0.65 6.94 -9.11
CA ILE A 333 -0.57 7.72 -10.36
C ILE A 333 0.87 7.77 -10.90
N PHE A 334 1.83 8.07 -10.03
CA PHE A 334 3.21 8.39 -10.43
C PHE A 334 4.20 7.22 -10.28
N LYS A 335 3.76 6.04 -9.85
CA LYS A 335 4.61 4.84 -9.84
C LYS A 335 4.93 4.42 -11.28
N PRO A 336 6.18 4.06 -11.62
CA PRO A 336 6.55 3.69 -13.00
C PRO A 336 5.83 2.46 -13.55
N TYR A 337 5.57 1.47 -12.69
CA TYR A 337 4.86 0.22 -13.03
C TYR A 337 3.63 0.04 -12.15
N PRO A 338 2.59 0.89 -12.31
CA PRO A 338 1.38 0.75 -11.52
C PRO A 338 0.57 -0.46 -11.97
N THR A 339 -0.17 -1.03 -11.03
CA THR A 339 -1.12 -2.11 -11.27
C THR A 339 -2.47 -1.75 -10.67
N VAL A 340 -3.51 -2.46 -11.06
CA VAL A 340 -4.86 -2.26 -10.49
C VAL A 340 -4.88 -2.47 -8.98
N SER A 341 -3.93 -3.25 -8.44
CA SER A 341 -3.75 -3.46 -7.00
C SER A 341 -3.31 -2.18 -6.26
N ASP A 342 -2.60 -1.27 -6.91
CA ASP A 342 -2.23 0.01 -6.31
C ASP A 342 -3.45 0.94 -6.20
N LEU A 343 -4.39 0.84 -7.15
CA LEU A 343 -5.61 1.64 -7.16
C LEU A 343 -6.55 1.28 -6.00
N ILE A 344 -6.69 0.01 -5.66
CA ILE A 344 -7.61 -0.41 -4.59
C ILE A 344 -7.21 0.16 -3.22
N LEU A 345 -5.92 0.43 -2.98
CA LEU A 345 -5.44 0.97 -1.71
C LEU A 345 -6.08 2.31 -1.34
N PHE A 346 -6.27 3.21 -2.32
CA PHE A 346 -6.94 4.48 -2.05
C PHE A 346 -8.45 4.42 -2.32
N LEU A 347 -8.91 3.63 -3.30
CA LEU A 347 -10.33 3.52 -3.61
C LEU A 347 -11.14 2.97 -2.43
N CYS A 348 -10.61 1.99 -1.71
CA CYS A 348 -11.27 1.45 -0.53
C CYS A 348 -11.41 2.48 0.61
N LEU A 349 -10.54 3.50 0.66
CA LEU A 349 -10.58 4.56 1.68
C LEU A 349 -11.50 5.74 1.30
N LEU A 350 -11.99 5.82 0.06
CA LEU A 350 -12.89 6.89 -0.40
C LEU A 350 -14.12 7.12 0.49
N PRO A 351 -14.83 6.08 0.98
CA PRO A 351 -16.02 6.29 1.83
C PRO A 351 -15.73 7.10 3.09
N GLN A 352 -14.52 7.03 3.63
CA GLN A 352 -14.10 7.81 4.80
C GLN A 352 -14.18 9.32 4.54
N TRP A 353 -13.95 9.73 3.28
CA TRP A 353 -13.89 11.13 2.85
C TRP A 353 -15.16 11.58 2.11
N SER A 354 -16.22 10.77 2.10
CA SER A 354 -17.47 11.06 1.39
C SER A 354 -18.13 12.39 1.79
N HIS A 355 -17.89 12.85 3.01
CA HIS A 355 -18.38 14.14 3.52
C HIS A 355 -17.74 15.34 2.80
N LEU A 356 -16.52 15.20 2.24
CA LEU A 356 -15.84 16.25 1.48
C LEU A 356 -16.38 16.40 0.05
N PHE A 357 -17.03 15.35 -0.49
CA PHE A 357 -17.59 15.34 -1.85
C PHE A 357 -19.02 15.88 -1.92
N ARG A 358 -19.61 16.26 -0.80
CA ARG A 358 -20.93 16.90 -0.78
C ARG A 358 -20.80 18.32 -1.34
N CYS A 359 -20.80 18.44 -2.68
CA CYS A 359 -21.01 19.72 -3.32
C CYS A 359 -22.36 20.28 -2.88
N LYS A 360 -22.39 21.55 -2.51
CA LYS A 360 -23.65 22.29 -2.37
C LYS A 360 -24.32 22.30 -3.73
N SER A 361 -25.41 21.55 -3.92
CA SER A 361 -26.41 21.83 -4.93
C SER A 361 -27.24 23.00 -4.46
#